data_06af31e6b44171a793b5f81fa643dcc6
#
_entry.id   06af31e6b44171a793b5f81fa643dcc6
#
_cell.length_a   1.000
_cell.length_b   1.000
_cell.length_c   1.000
_cell.angle_alpha   90.00
_cell.angle_beta   90.00
_cell.angle_gamma   90.00
#
_symmetry.space_group_name_H-M   'P 1'
#
loop_
_entity.id
_entity.type
_entity.pdbx_description
1 polymer ?
#
loop_
_entity_poly.entity_id
_entity_poly.type
_entity_poly.pdbx_seq_one_letter_code
_entity_poly.pdbx_strand_id
1 'polypeptide(L)'
;DASDEYNTLATLEHYYPKATYPYLSLSFYNLIPCCSNCNSKFKGDSTHVGNILHPYYEDFDEKATFSVSVDSLPVGKDIELSISLKQNDINDTRCEKSIERFQLDKIYEEHKDIAKEIWNKAQVYNNDRIDELYKSFYKSLGYTKDDVKNFVFCSYLRKNDINKRNHTKLTQDILMQFELNN
;
A
#
# COMPACT_ATOMS: atom_id res chain seq x y z
N ASP A 1 -39.89 2.90 7.26
CA ASP A 1 -39.04 3.43 6.20
C ASP A 1 -37.73 3.90 6.84
N ALA A 2 -36.81 2.95 6.99
CA ALA A 2 -35.45 3.28 7.39
C ALA A 2 -34.74 3.69 6.10
N SER A 3 -34.58 4.99 5.89
CA SER A 3 -33.61 5.51 4.94
C SER A 3 -32.23 5.17 5.52
N ASP A 4 -31.60 4.12 5.03
CA ASP A 4 -30.20 3.83 5.28
C ASP A 4 -29.39 4.99 4.68
N GLU A 5 -29.14 6.03 5.47
CA GLU A 5 -28.13 7.03 5.17
C GLU A 5 -26.77 6.32 5.18
N TYR A 6 -26.31 5.91 4.01
CA TYR A 6 -24.92 5.51 3.81
C TYR A 6 -24.04 6.75 4.00
N ASN A 7 -23.68 7.04 5.22
CA ASN A 7 -22.66 8.03 5.54
C ASN A 7 -21.33 7.54 5.01
N THR A 8 -20.90 8.04 3.84
CA THR A 8 -19.56 7.80 3.35
C THR A 8 -18.57 8.47 4.31
N LEU A 9 -17.65 7.70 4.87
CA LEU A 9 -16.56 8.23 5.70
C LEU A 9 -15.53 9.03 4.89
N ALA A 10 -15.67 9.06 3.56
CA ALA A 10 -14.81 9.79 2.67
C ALA A 10 -15.28 11.24 2.52
N THR A 11 -14.35 12.17 2.65
CA THR A 11 -14.49 13.58 2.32
C THR A 11 -13.82 13.89 1.00
N LEU A 12 -14.25 14.94 0.30
CA LEU A 12 -13.57 15.43 -0.90
C LEU A 12 -12.64 16.59 -0.51
N GLU A 13 -11.38 16.42 -0.80
CA GLU A 13 -10.35 17.42 -0.56
C GLU A 13 -9.91 18.06 -1.87
N HIS A 14 -9.60 19.37 -1.83
CA HIS A 14 -9.08 20.08 -2.98
C HIS A 14 -7.55 19.98 -3.02
N TYR A 15 -6.99 19.33 -4.04
CA TYR A 15 -5.54 19.32 -4.24
C TYR A 15 -4.98 20.72 -4.45
N TYR A 16 -5.60 21.50 -5.36
CA TYR A 16 -5.38 22.94 -5.52
C TYR A 16 -6.34 23.69 -4.60
N PRO A 17 -5.86 24.42 -3.58
CA PRO A 17 -6.70 25.06 -2.59
C PRO A 17 -7.75 25.98 -3.22
N LYS A 18 -9.01 25.83 -2.82
CA LYS A 18 -10.14 26.62 -3.31
C LYS A 18 -9.95 28.14 -3.15
N ALA A 19 -9.29 28.55 -2.06
CA ALA A 19 -9.01 29.97 -1.80
C ALA A 19 -8.08 30.59 -2.85
N THR A 20 -7.11 29.81 -3.34
CA THR A 20 -6.12 30.28 -4.33
C THR A 20 -6.56 30.00 -5.77
N TYR A 21 -7.28 28.89 -5.98
CA TYR A 21 -7.69 28.40 -7.30
C TYR A 21 -9.21 28.17 -7.36
N PRO A 22 -10.05 29.22 -7.20
CA PRO A 22 -11.51 29.08 -7.11
C PRO A 22 -12.13 28.43 -8.36
N TYR A 23 -11.55 28.64 -9.53
CA TYR A 23 -11.99 28.07 -10.80
C TYR A 23 -11.78 26.54 -10.91
N LEU A 24 -10.92 25.96 -10.07
CA LEU A 24 -10.71 24.51 -9.98
C LEU A 24 -11.58 23.84 -8.91
N SER A 25 -12.38 24.60 -8.15
CA SER A 25 -13.11 24.07 -6.99
C SER A 25 -14.11 22.96 -7.32
N LEU A 26 -14.62 22.92 -8.55
CA LEU A 26 -15.52 21.87 -9.04
C LEU A 26 -14.87 20.94 -10.07
N SER A 27 -13.56 21.07 -10.29
CA SER A 27 -12.85 20.18 -11.20
C SER A 27 -12.71 18.79 -10.59
N PHE A 28 -13.15 17.75 -11.32
CA PHE A 28 -13.06 16.36 -10.86
C PHE A 28 -11.64 15.96 -10.44
N TYR A 29 -10.66 16.29 -11.24
CA TYR A 29 -9.24 15.96 -10.95
C TYR A 29 -8.63 16.78 -9.80
N ASN A 30 -9.34 17.78 -9.31
CA ASN A 30 -8.96 18.55 -8.14
C ASN A 30 -9.60 18.02 -6.84
N LEU A 31 -10.62 17.17 -6.95
CA LEU A 31 -11.37 16.64 -5.82
C LEU A 31 -10.85 15.24 -5.47
N ILE A 32 -10.07 15.15 -4.40
CA ILE A 32 -9.44 13.90 -3.95
C ILE A 32 -10.27 13.28 -2.84
N PRO A 33 -10.84 12.06 -3.04
CA PRO A 33 -11.48 11.34 -1.96
C PRO A 33 -10.46 10.96 -0.88
N CYS A 34 -10.71 11.35 0.35
CA CYS A 34 -9.83 11.03 1.47
C CYS A 34 -10.61 10.93 2.78
N CYS A 35 -10.02 10.32 3.80
CA CYS A 35 -10.61 10.33 5.13
C CYS A 35 -10.46 11.70 5.81
N SER A 36 -11.27 11.95 6.82
CA SER A 36 -11.25 13.23 7.56
C SER A 36 -9.90 13.54 8.19
N ASN A 37 -9.15 12.51 8.64
CA ASN A 37 -7.81 12.72 9.20
C ASN A 37 -6.82 13.21 8.16
N CYS A 38 -6.80 12.59 6.95
CA CYS A 38 -5.94 13.06 5.87
C CYS A 38 -6.33 14.47 5.41
N ASN A 39 -7.62 14.75 5.34
CA ASN A 39 -8.12 16.05 4.94
C ASN A 39 -7.75 17.15 5.93
N SER A 40 -8.16 17.01 7.20
CA SER A 40 -8.09 18.12 8.17
C SER A 40 -6.81 18.14 9.00
N LYS A 41 -6.26 16.97 9.36
CA LYS A 41 -5.09 16.90 10.26
C LYS A 41 -3.76 16.92 9.53
N PHE A 42 -3.65 16.21 8.41
CA PHE A 42 -2.36 16.06 7.74
C PHE A 42 -2.17 17.09 6.65
N LYS A 43 -3.16 17.33 5.81
CA LYS A 43 -3.06 18.35 4.79
C LYS A 43 -3.13 19.78 5.37
N GLY A 44 -4.15 20.06 6.19
CA GLY A 44 -4.40 21.38 6.75
C GLY A 44 -4.56 22.46 5.67
N ASP A 45 -4.38 23.73 6.04
CA ASP A 45 -4.53 24.87 5.13
C ASP A 45 -3.28 25.20 4.30
N SER A 46 -2.20 24.43 4.42
CA SER A 46 -0.94 24.74 3.72
C SER A 46 -1.02 24.42 2.22
N THR A 47 -0.51 25.33 1.42
CA THR A 47 -0.28 25.11 -0.02
C THR A 47 0.80 24.05 -0.21
N HIS A 48 0.43 22.91 -0.79
CA HIS A 48 1.34 21.81 -1.08
C HIS A 48 1.44 21.52 -2.58
N VAL A 49 0.82 22.36 -3.38
CA VAL A 49 0.84 22.26 -4.85
C VAL A 49 2.26 22.16 -5.35
N GLY A 50 2.56 21.08 -6.09
CA GLY A 50 3.89 20.78 -6.59
C GLY A 50 4.91 20.26 -5.56
N ASN A 51 4.53 20.18 -4.27
CA ASN A 51 5.42 19.69 -3.20
C ASN A 51 5.10 18.27 -2.74
N ILE A 52 3.96 17.71 -3.11
CA ILE A 52 3.56 16.32 -2.87
C ILE A 52 3.10 15.69 -4.17
N LEU A 53 3.03 14.35 -4.20
CA LEU A 53 2.53 13.59 -5.33
C LEU A 53 1.05 13.91 -5.57
N HIS A 54 0.65 13.96 -6.85
CA HIS A 54 -0.75 14.18 -7.22
C HIS A 54 -1.46 12.84 -7.42
N PRO A 55 -2.48 12.48 -6.58
CA PRO A 55 -3.02 11.13 -6.52
C PRO A 55 -3.66 10.60 -7.82
N TYR A 56 -4.06 11.48 -8.75
CA TYR A 56 -4.62 11.07 -10.05
C TYR A 56 -3.58 10.86 -11.16
N TYR A 57 -2.38 11.39 -10.99
CA TYR A 57 -1.33 11.37 -12.02
C TYR A 57 -0.09 10.63 -11.58
N GLU A 58 0.07 10.41 -10.28
CA GLU A 58 1.27 9.83 -9.69
C GLU A 58 0.86 8.89 -8.55
N ASP A 59 1.65 7.87 -8.35
CA ASP A 59 1.48 6.89 -7.29
C ASP A 59 2.81 6.58 -6.59
N PHE A 60 2.77 5.68 -5.62
CA PHE A 60 3.93 5.23 -4.87
C PHE A 60 4.56 3.95 -5.44
N ASP A 61 4.00 3.34 -6.50
CA ASP A 61 4.41 2.01 -6.97
C ASP A 61 5.92 1.95 -7.27
N GLU A 62 6.39 2.80 -8.19
CA GLU A 62 7.82 2.87 -8.53
C GLU A 62 8.60 3.91 -7.71
N LYS A 63 7.92 4.81 -7.02
CA LYS A 63 8.52 5.95 -6.31
C LYS A 63 8.93 5.64 -4.89
N ALA A 64 8.30 4.66 -4.25
CA ALA A 64 8.64 4.25 -2.88
C ALA A 64 8.52 2.74 -2.72
N THR A 65 9.26 2.20 -1.77
CA THR A 65 9.29 0.77 -1.47
C THR A 65 9.10 0.56 0.03
N PHE A 66 8.17 -0.34 0.39
CA PHE A 66 8.07 -0.84 1.75
C PHE A 66 9.24 -1.78 2.04
N SER A 67 9.84 -1.59 3.20
CA SER A 67 10.86 -2.47 3.72
C SER A 67 10.48 -2.92 5.12
N VAL A 68 10.62 -4.21 5.37
CA VAL A 68 10.39 -4.80 6.69
C VAL A 68 11.71 -5.31 7.23
N SER A 69 12.02 -4.93 8.46
CA SER A 69 13.19 -5.41 9.20
C SER A 69 12.76 -6.17 10.44
N VAL A 70 13.56 -7.18 10.83
CA VAL A 70 13.38 -7.92 12.08
C VAL A 70 14.11 -7.17 13.17
N ASP A 71 13.41 -6.72 14.20
CA ASP A 71 13.97 -5.91 15.28
C ASP A 71 14.60 -6.77 16.39
N SER A 72 14.14 -8.03 16.53
CA SER A 72 14.69 -8.97 17.50
C SER A 72 14.81 -10.37 16.91
N LEU A 73 15.76 -11.15 17.42
CA LEU A 73 15.85 -12.58 17.06
C LEU A 73 14.54 -13.26 17.46
N PRO A 74 13.92 -14.03 16.55
CA PRO A 74 12.64 -14.66 16.83
C PRO A 74 12.76 -15.68 17.98
N VAL A 75 11.92 -15.49 18.98
CA VAL A 75 11.72 -16.50 20.03
C VAL A 75 10.46 -17.28 19.65
N GLY A 76 10.64 -18.39 18.97
CA GLY A 76 9.54 -19.20 18.45
C GLY A 76 8.87 -18.54 17.22
N LYS A 77 7.56 -18.34 17.29
CA LYS A 77 6.75 -17.69 16.22
C LYS A 77 6.61 -16.17 16.40
N ASP A 78 7.07 -15.63 17.52
CA ASP A 78 6.96 -14.20 17.81
C ASP A 78 8.18 -13.47 17.25
N ILE A 79 7.92 -12.74 16.16
CA ILE A 79 8.87 -11.86 15.50
C ILE A 79 8.42 -10.43 15.75
N GLU A 80 9.30 -9.57 16.20
CA GLU A 80 9.07 -8.14 16.18
C GLU A 80 9.59 -7.56 14.87
N LEU A 81 8.73 -6.84 14.16
CA LEU A 81 9.02 -6.23 12.86
C LEU A 81 8.82 -4.73 12.92
N SER A 82 9.67 -4.01 12.20
CA SER A 82 9.47 -2.60 11.84
C SER A 82 9.17 -2.47 10.35
N ILE A 83 8.19 -1.62 10.02
CA ILE A 83 7.82 -1.30 8.64
C ILE A 83 8.35 0.09 8.34
N SER A 84 9.00 0.27 7.21
CA SER A 84 9.40 1.57 6.69
C SER A 84 8.99 1.72 5.24
N LEU A 85 8.56 2.92 4.85
CA LEU A 85 8.28 3.28 3.46
C LEU A 85 9.32 4.32 3.03
N LYS A 86 10.17 3.97 2.08
CA LYS A 86 11.27 4.82 1.63
C LYS A 86 11.12 5.17 0.17
N GLN A 87 11.40 6.42 -0.17
CA GLN A 87 11.48 6.85 -1.56
C GLN A 87 12.64 6.16 -2.29
N ASN A 88 12.43 5.85 -3.56
CA ASN A 88 13.42 5.19 -4.41
C ASN A 88 14.35 6.19 -5.11
N ASP A 89 13.83 7.37 -5.48
CA ASP A 89 14.61 8.44 -6.13
C ASP A 89 14.82 9.60 -5.16
N ILE A 90 16.06 9.77 -4.70
CA ILE A 90 16.45 10.85 -3.79
C ILE A 90 16.25 12.25 -4.39
N ASN A 91 16.16 12.36 -5.72
CA ASN A 91 15.97 13.65 -6.39
C ASN A 91 14.51 14.08 -6.47
N ASP A 92 13.54 13.16 -6.38
CA ASP A 92 12.11 13.49 -6.30
C ASP A 92 11.64 13.63 -4.86
N THR A 93 11.95 14.76 -4.24
CA THR A 93 11.59 15.06 -2.84
C THR A 93 10.07 15.09 -2.58
N ARG A 94 9.23 15.06 -3.62
CA ARG A 94 7.75 15.08 -3.47
C ARG A 94 7.23 13.79 -2.87
N CYS A 95 7.87 12.67 -3.20
CA CYS A 95 7.53 11.37 -2.63
C CYS A 95 7.77 11.36 -1.11
N GLU A 96 8.97 11.76 -0.68
CA GLU A 96 9.32 11.88 0.74
C GLU A 96 8.38 12.81 1.49
N LYS A 97 8.14 14.02 0.93
CA LYS A 97 7.21 14.99 1.51
C LYS A 97 5.78 14.45 1.63
N SER A 98 5.34 13.61 0.68
CA SER A 98 4.03 12.93 0.77
C SER A 98 4.01 11.93 1.92
N ILE A 99 5.07 11.11 2.07
CA ILE A 99 5.21 10.14 3.16
C ILE A 99 5.15 10.86 4.53
N GLU A 100 5.97 11.89 4.70
CA GLU A 100 6.01 12.69 5.92
C GLU A 100 4.68 13.40 6.20
N ARG A 101 4.12 14.06 5.19
CA ARG A 101 2.90 14.87 5.33
C ARG A 101 1.71 14.05 5.80
N PHE A 102 1.53 12.88 5.22
CA PHE A 102 0.44 11.97 5.57
C PHE A 102 0.82 10.98 6.68
N GLN A 103 2.03 11.08 7.23
CA GLN A 103 2.56 10.20 8.27
C GLN A 103 2.39 8.71 7.91
N LEU A 104 2.68 8.37 6.64
CA LEU A 104 2.43 7.03 6.13
C LEU A 104 3.20 5.96 6.90
N ASP A 105 4.43 6.23 7.33
CA ASP A 105 5.20 5.31 8.16
C ASP A 105 4.43 4.92 9.43
N LYS A 106 3.85 5.91 10.13
CA LYS A 106 3.07 5.66 11.35
C LYS A 106 1.77 4.91 11.08
N ILE A 107 1.12 5.21 9.95
CA ILE A 107 -0.11 4.51 9.57
C ILE A 107 0.20 3.04 9.29
N TYR A 108 1.30 2.75 8.59
CA TYR A 108 1.66 1.36 8.27
C TYR A 108 2.27 0.60 9.46
N GLU A 109 2.85 1.29 10.45
CA GLU A 109 3.24 0.66 11.71
C GLU A 109 2.05 0.00 12.45
N GLU A 110 0.85 0.55 12.31
CA GLU A 110 -0.37 -0.05 12.87
C GLU A 110 -0.78 -1.36 12.15
N HIS A 111 -0.17 -1.66 11.01
CA HIS A 111 -0.42 -2.86 10.21
C HIS A 111 0.70 -3.91 10.31
N LYS A 112 1.45 -3.90 11.41
CA LYS A 112 2.53 -4.88 11.67
C LYS A 112 2.04 -6.32 11.72
N ASP A 113 0.82 -6.54 12.14
CA ASP A 113 0.17 -7.86 12.15
C ASP A 113 0.09 -8.44 10.73
N ILE A 114 -0.30 -7.64 9.75
CA ILE A 114 -0.37 -8.02 8.33
C ILE A 114 1.04 -8.33 7.80
N ALA A 115 2.01 -7.45 8.09
CA ALA A 115 3.39 -7.67 7.68
C ALA A 115 3.98 -8.95 8.30
N LYS A 116 3.70 -9.23 9.57
CA LYS A 116 4.07 -10.49 10.26
C LYS A 116 3.48 -11.72 9.56
N GLU A 117 2.20 -11.66 9.21
CA GLU A 117 1.56 -12.78 8.50
C GLU A 117 2.24 -13.06 7.16
N ILE A 118 2.48 -12.01 6.37
CA ILE A 118 3.13 -12.13 5.06
C ILE A 118 4.55 -12.66 5.24
N TRP A 119 5.31 -12.11 6.17
CA TRP A 119 6.68 -12.53 6.49
C TRP A 119 6.74 -14.01 6.86
N ASN A 120 5.90 -14.46 7.79
CA ASN A 120 5.85 -15.86 8.22
C ASN A 120 5.45 -16.79 7.07
N LYS A 121 4.49 -16.38 6.23
CA LYS A 121 4.11 -17.14 5.03
C LYS A 121 5.27 -17.23 4.05
N ALA A 122 6.01 -16.15 3.81
CA ALA A 122 7.13 -16.12 2.88
C ALA A 122 8.29 -17.07 3.30
N GLN A 123 8.52 -17.22 4.60
CA GLN A 123 9.52 -18.19 5.10
C GLN A 123 9.12 -19.63 4.83
N VAL A 124 7.82 -19.94 4.89
CA VAL A 124 7.31 -21.31 4.71
C VAL A 124 7.05 -21.63 3.24
N TYR A 125 6.52 -20.68 2.48
CA TYR A 125 6.10 -20.84 1.09
C TYR A 125 7.12 -20.20 0.15
N ASN A 126 8.33 -20.73 0.13
CA ASN A 126 9.34 -20.39 -0.86
C ASN A 126 8.95 -20.89 -2.27
N ASN A 127 9.76 -20.55 -3.29
CA ASN A 127 9.46 -20.92 -4.69
C ASN A 127 9.32 -22.43 -4.89
N ASP A 128 10.13 -23.26 -4.19
CA ASP A 128 10.05 -24.72 -4.31
C ASP A 128 8.75 -25.26 -3.73
N ARG A 129 8.31 -24.71 -2.60
CA ARG A 129 7.04 -25.10 -1.97
C ARG A 129 5.83 -24.67 -2.79
N ILE A 130 5.87 -23.49 -3.40
CA ILE A 130 4.85 -23.04 -4.36
C ILE A 130 4.80 -23.97 -5.58
N ASP A 131 5.96 -24.39 -6.10
CA ASP A 131 6.06 -25.32 -7.22
C ASP A 131 5.50 -26.70 -6.87
N GLU A 132 5.79 -27.20 -5.69
CA GLU A 132 5.24 -28.46 -5.18
C GLU A 132 3.72 -28.40 -5.10
N LEU A 133 3.16 -27.37 -4.47
CA LEU A 133 1.70 -27.15 -4.38
C LEU A 133 1.07 -27.08 -5.77
N TYR A 134 1.65 -26.32 -6.67
CA TYR A 134 1.16 -26.21 -8.04
C TYR A 134 1.14 -27.56 -8.75
N LYS A 135 2.24 -28.32 -8.70
CA LYS A 135 2.36 -29.61 -9.41
C LYS A 135 1.48 -30.70 -8.79
N SER A 136 1.34 -30.72 -7.46
CA SER A 136 0.62 -31.78 -6.75
C SER A 136 -0.90 -31.68 -6.89
N PHE A 137 -1.46 -30.47 -7.00
CA PHE A 137 -2.90 -30.28 -6.96
C PHE A 137 -3.44 -29.25 -7.95
N TYR A 138 -2.94 -28.02 -7.88
CA TYR A 138 -3.56 -26.89 -8.58
C TYR A 138 -3.48 -26.97 -10.11
N LYS A 139 -2.41 -27.57 -10.65
CA LYS A 139 -2.23 -27.75 -12.09
C LYS A 139 -3.36 -28.59 -12.71
N SER A 140 -3.82 -29.64 -12.03
CA SER A 140 -4.90 -30.51 -12.51
C SER A 140 -6.25 -29.78 -12.54
N LEU A 141 -6.41 -28.73 -11.77
CA LEU A 141 -7.61 -27.87 -11.74
C LEU A 141 -7.53 -26.68 -12.70
N GLY A 142 -6.46 -26.55 -13.49
CA GLY A 142 -6.31 -25.49 -14.49
C GLY A 142 -5.78 -24.15 -13.93
N TYR A 143 -5.31 -24.11 -12.67
CA TYR A 143 -4.69 -22.91 -12.10
C TYR A 143 -3.26 -22.72 -12.58
N THR A 144 -2.78 -21.49 -12.51
CA THR A 144 -1.38 -21.11 -12.76
C THR A 144 -0.59 -21.05 -11.45
N LYS A 145 0.74 -20.96 -11.53
CA LYS A 145 1.59 -20.72 -10.33
C LYS A 145 1.27 -19.37 -9.68
N ASP A 146 0.97 -18.35 -10.49
CA ASP A 146 0.58 -17.03 -9.99
C ASP A 146 -0.71 -17.10 -9.19
N ASP A 147 -1.67 -17.92 -9.62
CA ASP A 147 -2.91 -18.14 -8.87
C ASP A 147 -2.61 -18.79 -7.52
N VAL A 148 -1.70 -19.77 -7.48
CA VAL A 148 -1.27 -20.40 -6.22
C VAL A 148 -0.61 -19.38 -5.28
N LYS A 149 0.30 -18.54 -5.81
CA LYS A 149 0.90 -17.45 -5.03
C LYS A 149 -0.19 -16.49 -4.50
N ASN A 150 -1.12 -16.07 -5.35
CA ASN A 150 -2.23 -15.19 -4.94
C ASN A 150 -3.09 -15.81 -3.82
N PHE A 151 -3.35 -17.12 -3.88
CA PHE A 151 -4.09 -17.83 -2.83
C PHE A 151 -3.32 -17.90 -1.51
N VAL A 152 -2.03 -18.27 -1.57
CA VAL A 152 -1.17 -18.39 -0.38
C VAL A 152 -1.03 -17.05 0.34
N PHE A 153 -0.73 -15.98 -0.41
CA PHE A 153 -0.49 -14.66 0.17
C PHE A 153 -1.76 -13.80 0.28
N CYS A 154 -2.91 -14.35 -0.13
CA CYS A 154 -4.19 -13.64 -0.08
C CYS A 154 -4.12 -12.26 -0.73
N SER A 155 -3.37 -12.10 -1.82
CA SER A 155 -3.16 -10.81 -2.50
C SER A 155 -2.95 -11.02 -4.01
N TYR A 156 -3.01 -9.93 -4.77
CA TYR A 156 -2.70 -9.92 -6.19
C TYR A 156 -1.24 -9.52 -6.39
N LEU A 157 -0.41 -10.43 -6.92
CA LEU A 157 1.03 -10.21 -6.98
C LEU A 157 1.53 -9.64 -8.31
N ARG A 158 0.68 -9.52 -9.32
CA ARG A 158 1.03 -8.85 -10.58
C ARG A 158 1.08 -7.34 -10.39
N LYS A 159 2.09 -6.70 -10.96
CA LYS A 159 2.30 -5.25 -10.86
C LYS A 159 1.04 -4.43 -11.21
N ASN A 160 0.33 -4.80 -12.28
CA ASN A 160 -0.87 -4.09 -12.72
C ASN A 160 -2.09 -4.28 -11.80
N ASP A 161 -1.99 -5.11 -10.79
CA ASP A 161 -3.10 -5.46 -9.89
C ASP A 161 -2.98 -4.79 -8.51
N ILE A 162 -2.06 -3.85 -8.35
CA ILE A 162 -1.73 -3.20 -7.08
C ILE A 162 -2.95 -2.58 -6.37
N ASN A 163 -3.91 -2.07 -7.13
CA ASN A 163 -5.10 -1.41 -6.60
C ASN A 163 -6.29 -2.36 -6.37
N LYS A 164 -6.15 -3.66 -6.62
CA LYS A 164 -7.26 -4.61 -6.50
C LYS A 164 -7.58 -5.01 -5.07
N ARG A 165 -6.65 -4.88 -4.15
CA ARG A 165 -6.81 -5.24 -2.74
C ARG A 165 -6.01 -4.32 -1.84
N ASN A 166 -6.51 -4.11 -0.62
CA ASN A 166 -5.77 -3.37 0.40
C ASN A 166 -4.44 -4.07 0.70
N HIS A 167 -3.41 -3.29 0.99
CA HIS A 167 -2.06 -3.75 1.32
C HIS A 167 -1.35 -4.57 0.21
N THR A 168 -1.85 -4.53 -1.03
CA THR A 168 -1.21 -5.27 -2.14
C THR A 168 0.23 -4.82 -2.35
N LYS A 169 0.51 -3.50 -2.36
CA LYS A 169 1.88 -3.00 -2.47
C LYS A 169 2.78 -3.46 -1.33
N LEU A 170 2.31 -3.36 -0.08
CA LEU A 170 3.06 -3.86 1.08
C LEU A 170 3.39 -5.35 0.93
N THR A 171 2.41 -6.15 0.48
CA THR A 171 2.61 -7.59 0.24
C THR A 171 3.64 -7.83 -0.86
N GLN A 172 3.53 -7.15 -1.99
CA GLN A 172 4.47 -7.29 -3.11
C GLN A 172 5.90 -6.92 -2.70
N ASP A 173 6.07 -5.79 -2.02
CA ASP A 173 7.38 -5.29 -1.60
C ASP A 173 8.03 -6.21 -0.55
N ILE A 174 7.27 -6.77 0.41
CA ILE A 174 7.77 -7.78 1.34
C ILE A 174 8.21 -9.04 0.59
N LEU A 175 7.40 -9.52 -0.35
CA LEU A 175 7.74 -10.73 -1.11
C LEU A 175 8.95 -10.53 -2.04
N MET A 176 9.21 -9.30 -2.52
CA MET A 176 10.46 -8.99 -3.22
C MET A 176 11.68 -9.19 -2.32
N GLN A 177 11.61 -8.89 -1.02
CA GLN A 177 12.71 -9.15 -0.09
C GLN A 177 13.04 -10.66 0.05
N PHE A 178 12.07 -11.54 -0.25
CA PHE A 178 12.23 -13.01 -0.27
C PHE A 178 12.45 -13.57 -1.69
N GLU A 179 12.61 -12.73 -2.70
CA GLU A 179 12.72 -13.13 -4.12
C GLU A 179 11.51 -13.98 -4.61
N LEU A 180 10.35 -13.78 -3.99
CA LEU A 180 9.12 -14.52 -4.31
C LEU A 180 8.23 -13.79 -5.32
N ASN A 181 8.49 -12.53 -5.58
CA ASN A 181 7.74 -11.68 -6.51
C ASN A 181 8.70 -11.03 -7.52
N ASN A 182 9.25 -11.86 -8.41
CA ASN A 182 10.12 -11.43 -9.52
C ASN A 182 9.34 -11.50 -10.84
#